data_3bb12b73dcab7fbd14f829b59b8eae57
#
_entry.id   3bb12b73dcab7fbd14f829b59b8eae57
#
_cell.length_a   1.000
_cell.length_b   1.000
_cell.length_c   1.000
_cell.angle_alpha   90.00
_cell.angle_beta   90.00
_cell.angle_gamma   90.00
#
_symmetry.space_group_name_H-M   'P 1'
#
loop_
_entity.id
_entity.type
_entity.pdbx_description
1 polymer ?
#
loop_
_entity_poly.entity_id
_entity_poly.type
_entity_poly.pdbx_seq_one_letter_code
_entity_poly.pdbx_strand_id
1 'polypeptide(L)'
;MAFRRGLLAALAVGALIGGLAGCGADDVHEGKGGATASPVGTVLHDTDGQGRHYRDVDPKGAPRVAVEVRPDSADGWDIRLTVRHFRFSAAGVSPVAVAGRGVARLSLDGRSLTWLRVTAYRLPAALVPRGTHHVTARLYADDRTLWAVHGKPVESTAAVTSSGSERAPGPGRR
;
A
#
# COMPACT_ATOMS: atom_id res chain seq x y z
N MET A 1 14.30 -64.30 58.31
CA MET A 1 13.27 -63.99 59.33
C MET A 1 12.38 -62.93 58.71
N ALA A 2 11.28 -63.30 58.20
CA ALA A 2 9.99 -63.40 58.85
C ALA A 2 9.27 -62.03 58.76
N PHE A 3 8.26 -62.10 57.92
CA PHE A 3 6.85 -61.82 58.24
C PHE A 3 6.48 -60.32 58.29
N ARG A 4 5.40 -59.78 57.82
CA ARG A 4 4.05 -60.20 57.35
C ARG A 4 3.35 -58.96 56.78
N ARG A 5 2.65 -59.09 55.66
CA ARG A 5 1.19 -59.09 55.57
C ARG A 5 0.42 -57.87 56.08
N GLY A 6 -0.43 -57.40 55.20
CA GLY A 6 -1.66 -56.65 55.43
C GLY A 6 -1.91 -55.66 54.30
N LEU A 7 -2.61 -55.91 53.35
CA LEU A 7 -4.00 -56.23 53.02
C LEU A 7 -4.99 -55.09 53.30
N LEU A 8 -5.76 -54.81 52.26
CA LEU A 8 -7.04 -54.16 52.17
C LEU A 8 -7.01 -52.63 52.12
N ALA A 9 -7.50 -52.14 51.14
CA ALA A 9 -8.77 -52.05 50.47
C ALA A 9 -9.35 -50.64 50.53
N ALA A 10 -9.85 -50.24 49.54
CA ALA A 10 -11.13 -49.68 49.15
C ALA A 10 -11.01 -48.32 48.51
N LEU A 11 -11.39 -48.29 47.25
CA LEU A 11 -12.60 -47.67 46.73
C LEU A 11 -12.82 -46.18 47.03
N ALA A 12 -12.75 -45.40 45.96
CA ALA A 12 -13.73 -44.40 45.53
C ALA A 12 -13.18 -43.82 44.24
N VAL A 13 -13.66 -44.17 43.10
CA VAL A 13 -14.82 -43.59 42.40
C VAL A 13 -14.83 -42.08 42.47
N GLY A 14 -14.39 -41.49 41.43
CA GLY A 14 -14.53 -40.08 41.12
C GLY A 14 -14.36 -39.88 39.63
N ALA A 15 -15.36 -40.33 38.90
CA ALA A 15 -15.56 -39.89 37.52
C ALA A 15 -15.94 -38.42 37.54
N LEU A 16 -15.49 -37.69 36.56
CA LEU A 16 -16.23 -36.62 35.89
C LEU A 16 -15.25 -35.80 35.08
N ILE A 17 -15.35 -36.06 33.81
CA ILE A 17 -15.97 -35.16 32.83
C ILE A 17 -15.07 -33.99 32.50
N GLY A 18 -14.54 -34.05 31.32
CA GLY A 18 -15.10 -33.45 30.16
C GLY A 18 -14.29 -32.24 29.82
N GLY A 19 -13.18 -32.42 29.18
CA GLY A 19 -12.54 -31.40 28.40
C GLY A 19 -12.58 -31.86 26.95
N LEU A 20 -13.53 -31.40 26.21
CA LEU A 20 -13.54 -31.50 24.78
C LEU A 20 -12.38 -30.64 24.24
N ALA A 21 -11.20 -31.21 24.20
CA ALA A 21 -10.15 -30.73 23.32
C ALA A 21 -10.52 -31.19 21.92
N GLY A 22 -11.24 -30.36 21.22
CA GLY A 22 -11.36 -30.44 19.78
C GLY A 22 -10.01 -30.20 19.15
N CYS A 23 -9.23 -31.25 18.98
CA CYS A 23 -8.17 -31.26 17.98
C CYS A 23 -8.83 -31.28 16.63
N GLY A 24 -9.11 -30.11 16.08
CA GLY A 24 -9.30 -29.96 14.65
C GLY A 24 -8.01 -30.42 13.99
N ALA A 25 -8.09 -31.48 13.23
CA ALA A 25 -7.03 -31.87 12.31
C ALA A 25 -6.82 -30.70 11.36
N ASP A 26 -5.72 -30.02 11.53
CA ASP A 26 -5.20 -29.09 10.54
C ASP A 26 -4.80 -29.91 9.32
N ASP A 27 -5.68 -29.92 8.33
CA ASP A 27 -5.28 -30.21 6.96
C ASP A 27 -4.15 -29.24 6.61
N VAL A 28 -2.93 -29.79 6.62
CA VAL A 28 -1.76 -29.12 6.10
C VAL A 28 -1.96 -29.03 4.59
N HIS A 29 -2.73 -28.06 4.16
CA HIS A 29 -2.64 -27.57 2.79
C HIS A 29 -1.31 -26.84 2.68
N GLU A 30 -0.35 -27.47 2.06
CA GLU A 30 0.77 -26.78 1.42
C GLU A 30 0.19 -25.84 0.37
N GLY A 31 -0.29 -24.69 0.82
CA GLY A 31 -0.80 -23.61 0.01
C GLY A 31 0.34 -22.62 -0.20
N LYS A 32 0.78 -22.51 -1.44
CA LYS A 32 1.46 -21.36 -2.02
C LYS A 32 1.37 -20.11 -1.14
N GLY A 33 2.52 -19.66 -0.67
CA GLY A 33 2.83 -18.39 -0.01
C GLY A 33 1.63 -17.55 0.45
N GLY A 34 1.15 -17.81 1.68
CA GLY A 34 -0.06 -17.21 2.18
C GLY A 34 0.05 -15.70 2.34
N ALA A 35 -0.83 -14.96 1.70
CA ALA A 35 -1.00 -13.54 1.94
C ALA A 35 -1.44 -13.29 3.38
N THR A 36 -0.80 -12.35 4.07
CA THR A 36 -1.17 -12.00 5.45
C THR A 36 -2.45 -11.18 5.45
N ALA A 37 -3.54 -11.77 5.96
CA ALA A 37 -4.79 -11.05 6.14
C ALA A 37 -4.67 -10.03 7.28
N SER A 38 -5.27 -8.85 7.11
CA SER A 38 -5.32 -7.77 8.09
C SER A 38 -6.70 -7.13 8.04
N PRO A 39 -7.15 -6.44 9.13
CA PRO A 39 -8.43 -5.72 9.13
C PRO A 39 -8.56 -4.69 7.99
N VAL A 40 -7.46 -4.32 7.36
CA VAL A 40 -7.38 -3.31 6.28
C VAL A 40 -6.99 -3.95 4.95
N GLY A 41 -7.45 -5.16 4.68
CA GLY A 41 -7.16 -5.89 3.45
C GLY A 41 -6.01 -6.89 3.61
N THR A 42 -5.61 -7.51 2.51
CA THR A 42 -4.63 -8.60 2.45
C THR A 42 -3.33 -8.09 1.84
N VAL A 43 -2.21 -8.30 2.52
CA VAL A 43 -0.89 -8.01 1.96
C VAL A 43 -0.49 -9.17 1.05
N LEU A 44 -0.25 -8.84 -0.23
CA LEU A 44 0.18 -9.80 -1.24
C LEU A 44 1.71 -9.95 -1.22
N HIS A 45 2.20 -11.06 -1.79
CA HIS A 45 3.64 -11.25 -2.03
C HIS A 45 4.15 -10.41 -3.19
N ASP A 46 3.27 -9.99 -4.10
CA ASP A 46 3.61 -9.09 -5.20
C ASP A 46 4.10 -7.75 -4.67
N THR A 47 5.10 -7.21 -5.36
CA THR A 47 5.73 -5.94 -4.99
C THR A 47 5.80 -4.98 -6.18
N ASP A 48 5.87 -3.68 -5.86
CA ASP A 48 6.22 -2.65 -6.85
C ASP A 48 7.72 -2.74 -7.22
N GLY A 49 8.14 -1.95 -8.21
CA GLY A 49 9.54 -1.90 -8.65
C GLY A 49 10.54 -1.43 -7.58
N GLN A 50 10.09 -1.13 -6.36
CA GLN A 50 10.93 -0.80 -5.19
C GLN A 50 10.79 -1.80 -4.04
N GLY A 51 10.19 -2.97 -4.31
CA GLY A 51 10.03 -4.05 -3.34
C GLY A 51 8.94 -3.81 -2.29
N ARG A 52 7.99 -2.89 -2.52
CA ARG A 52 6.88 -2.67 -1.59
C ARG A 52 5.72 -3.57 -1.94
N HIS A 53 5.23 -4.29 -0.94
CA HIS A 53 4.11 -5.21 -1.11
C HIS A 53 2.82 -4.48 -1.48
N TYR A 54 1.98 -5.16 -2.24
CA TYR A 54 0.62 -4.72 -2.53
C TYR A 54 -0.28 -5.06 -1.35
N ARG A 55 -1.23 -4.17 -1.07
CA ARG A 55 -2.31 -4.38 -0.12
C ARG A 55 -3.61 -4.41 -0.89
N ASP A 56 -4.12 -5.61 -1.11
CA ASP A 56 -5.36 -5.83 -1.84
C ASP A 56 -6.56 -5.58 -0.95
N VAL A 57 -7.51 -4.81 -1.45
CA VAL A 57 -8.74 -4.45 -0.74
C VAL A 57 -9.96 -4.71 -1.61
N ASP A 58 -11.11 -4.85 -0.96
CA ASP A 58 -12.39 -5.03 -1.66
C ASP A 58 -12.65 -3.82 -2.59
N PRO A 59 -13.07 -4.04 -3.84
CA PRO A 59 -13.40 -2.99 -4.79
C PRO A 59 -14.45 -1.99 -4.28
N LYS A 60 -15.36 -2.46 -3.43
CA LYS A 60 -16.38 -1.64 -2.80
C LYS A 60 -15.76 -0.77 -1.72
N GLY A 61 -15.56 0.50 -2.01
CA GLY A 61 -14.94 1.45 -1.10
C GLY A 61 -13.41 1.51 -1.20
N ALA A 62 -12.81 0.83 -2.17
CA ALA A 62 -11.38 0.94 -2.44
C ALA A 62 -10.95 2.38 -2.73
N PRO A 63 -9.76 2.78 -2.29
CA PRO A 63 -9.15 4.04 -2.69
C PRO A 63 -9.09 4.17 -4.21
N ARG A 64 -9.28 5.39 -4.72
CA ARG A 64 -9.11 5.71 -6.15
C ARG A 64 -8.36 7.01 -6.29
N VAL A 65 -7.60 7.13 -7.37
CA VAL A 65 -6.89 8.35 -7.73
C VAL A 65 -7.06 8.64 -9.21
N ALA A 66 -7.17 9.93 -9.55
CA ALA A 66 -7.04 10.44 -10.91
C ALA A 66 -5.99 11.56 -10.91
N VAL A 67 -5.15 11.58 -11.93
CA VAL A 67 -4.12 12.61 -12.16
C VAL A 67 -4.58 13.52 -13.29
N GLU A 68 -4.53 14.81 -13.05
CA GLU A 68 -4.68 15.84 -14.06
C GLU A 68 -3.40 16.66 -14.12
N VAL A 69 -2.93 16.95 -15.34
CA VAL A 69 -1.75 17.78 -15.59
C VAL A 69 -2.16 18.96 -16.45
N ARG A 70 -1.83 20.15 -16.01
CA ARG A 70 -2.09 21.38 -16.75
C ARG A 70 -0.79 22.19 -16.89
N PRO A 71 -0.57 22.84 -18.04
CA PRO A 71 0.53 23.80 -18.15
C PRO A 71 0.37 24.90 -17.11
N ASP A 72 1.48 25.31 -16.50
CA ASP A 72 1.55 26.45 -15.60
C ASP A 72 2.13 27.66 -16.31
N SER A 73 1.66 28.86 -15.96
CA SER A 73 2.09 30.13 -16.55
C SER A 73 3.55 30.51 -16.26
N ALA A 74 4.22 29.83 -15.34
CA ALA A 74 5.59 30.10 -14.93
C ALA A 74 6.53 28.91 -15.22
N ASP A 75 6.50 28.39 -16.43
CA ASP A 75 7.34 27.33 -16.95
C ASP A 75 7.30 26.04 -16.13
N GLY A 76 6.25 25.26 -16.28
CA GLY A 76 6.08 24.00 -15.62
C GLY A 76 4.68 23.42 -15.80
N TRP A 77 4.31 22.53 -14.91
CA TRP A 77 2.97 21.91 -14.91
C TRP A 77 2.40 21.85 -13.52
N ASP A 78 1.12 22.22 -13.41
CA ASP A 78 0.31 21.98 -12.24
C ASP A 78 -0.24 20.55 -12.30
N ILE A 79 0.12 19.72 -11.34
CA ILE A 79 -0.41 18.39 -11.16
C ILE A 79 -1.45 18.42 -10.07
N ARG A 80 -2.65 17.94 -10.40
CA ARG A 80 -3.75 17.84 -9.46
C ARG A 80 -4.21 16.40 -9.33
N LEU A 81 -4.34 15.94 -8.08
CA LEU A 81 -4.86 14.62 -7.74
C LEU A 81 -6.31 14.75 -7.29
N THR A 82 -7.20 14.01 -7.92
CA THR A 82 -8.55 13.78 -7.41
C THR A 82 -8.57 12.40 -6.78
N VAL A 83 -8.91 12.31 -5.50
CA VAL A 83 -8.98 11.04 -4.77
C VAL A 83 -10.41 10.76 -4.32
N ARG A 84 -10.79 9.47 -4.27
CA ARG A 84 -12.06 8.99 -3.72
C ARG A 84 -11.78 7.85 -2.75
N HIS A 85 -12.56 7.79 -1.68
CA HIS A 85 -12.39 6.83 -0.59
C HIS A 85 -10.94 6.82 -0.04
N PHE A 86 -10.30 8.00 -0.07
CA PHE A 86 -8.93 8.16 0.37
C PHE A 86 -8.74 9.53 1.04
N ARG A 87 -7.97 9.54 2.12
CA ARG A 87 -7.53 10.75 2.82
C ARG A 87 -6.03 10.75 2.98
N PHE A 88 -5.41 11.87 2.72
CA PHE A 88 -3.99 12.04 2.96
C PHE A 88 -3.70 12.09 4.46
N SER A 89 -2.67 11.37 4.87
CA SER A 89 -2.18 11.37 6.24
C SER A 89 -1.33 12.60 6.53
N ALA A 90 -1.43 13.13 7.75
CA ALA A 90 -0.50 14.14 8.25
C ALA A 90 0.93 13.59 8.34
N ALA A 91 1.91 14.48 8.47
CA ALA A 91 3.26 14.07 8.82
C ALA A 91 3.31 13.48 10.23
N GLY A 92 4.20 12.50 10.45
CA GLY A 92 4.43 11.93 11.78
C GLY A 92 3.38 10.92 12.27
N VAL A 93 2.40 10.52 11.44
CA VAL A 93 1.49 9.44 11.82
C VAL A 93 2.22 8.10 11.95
N SER A 94 1.72 7.23 12.83
CA SER A 94 2.24 5.87 12.98
C SER A 94 2.20 5.11 11.66
N PRO A 95 3.22 4.29 11.34
CA PRO A 95 3.31 3.54 10.10
C PRO A 95 2.42 2.28 10.14
N VAL A 96 1.12 2.48 10.36
CA VAL A 96 0.11 1.42 10.42
C VAL A 96 -0.93 1.67 9.35
N ALA A 97 -1.26 0.64 8.57
CA ALA A 97 -2.28 0.75 7.55
C ALA A 97 -3.65 1.06 8.19
N VAL A 98 -4.32 2.07 7.66
CA VAL A 98 -5.70 2.43 7.99
C VAL A 98 -6.47 2.53 6.68
N ALA A 99 -7.67 1.96 6.65
CA ALA A 99 -8.49 1.90 5.45
C ALA A 99 -8.66 3.29 4.80
N GLY A 100 -8.35 3.38 3.52
CA GLY A 100 -8.50 4.59 2.75
C GLY A 100 -7.66 5.78 3.23
N ARG A 101 -6.52 5.53 3.88
CA ARG A 101 -5.63 6.58 4.37
C ARG A 101 -4.18 6.32 3.95
N GLY A 102 -3.42 7.40 3.76
CA GLY A 102 -2.00 7.27 3.45
C GLY A 102 -1.43 8.44 2.65
N VAL A 103 -0.56 8.14 1.71
CA VAL A 103 0.18 9.11 0.89
C VAL A 103 0.10 8.73 -0.58
N ALA A 104 0.29 9.71 -1.47
CA ALA A 104 0.51 9.43 -2.88
C ALA A 104 2.01 9.53 -3.21
N ARG A 105 2.49 8.65 -4.07
CA ARG A 105 3.80 8.77 -4.68
C ARG A 105 3.63 9.24 -6.12
N LEU A 106 4.33 10.31 -6.45
CA LEU A 106 4.39 10.83 -7.81
C LEU A 106 5.67 10.35 -8.48
N SER A 107 5.57 9.93 -9.73
CA SER A 107 6.71 9.55 -10.56
C SER A 107 6.58 10.12 -11.96
N LEU A 108 7.71 10.34 -12.63
CA LEU A 108 7.84 10.70 -14.03
C LEU A 108 8.57 9.57 -14.75
N ASP A 109 7.95 8.96 -15.74
CA ASP A 109 8.47 7.80 -16.48
C ASP A 109 9.01 6.69 -15.56
N GLY A 110 8.27 6.41 -14.47
CA GLY A 110 8.66 5.43 -13.46
C GLY A 110 9.69 5.90 -12.43
N ARG A 111 10.38 7.02 -12.67
CA ARG A 111 11.32 7.60 -11.69
C ARG A 111 10.58 8.37 -10.61
N SER A 112 10.87 8.09 -9.36
CA SER A 112 10.22 8.78 -8.23
C SER A 112 10.55 10.26 -8.22
N LEU A 113 9.51 11.10 -8.14
CA LEU A 113 9.65 12.53 -7.93
C LEU A 113 9.52 12.87 -6.44
N THR A 114 8.38 12.55 -5.85
CA THR A 114 8.07 12.95 -4.48
C THR A 114 6.95 12.11 -3.86
N TRP A 115 6.80 12.25 -2.53
CA TRP A 115 5.66 11.76 -1.76
C TRP A 115 4.75 12.92 -1.41
N LEU A 116 3.47 12.79 -1.74
CA LEU A 116 2.46 13.82 -1.52
C LEU A 116 1.54 13.45 -0.36
N ARG A 117 1.25 14.47 0.46
CA ARG A 117 0.23 14.47 1.51
C ARG A 117 -0.88 15.48 1.21
N VAL A 118 -0.90 15.98 -0.01
CA VAL A 118 -1.83 16.99 -0.54
C VAL A 118 -2.20 16.64 -1.98
N THR A 119 -3.23 17.26 -2.49
CA THR A 119 -3.77 17.00 -3.82
C THR A 119 -3.08 17.76 -4.95
N ALA A 120 -2.15 18.66 -4.64
CA ALA A 120 -1.51 19.50 -5.63
C ALA A 120 0.02 19.40 -5.57
N TYR A 121 0.64 19.42 -6.73
CA TYR A 121 2.10 19.46 -6.87
C TYR A 121 2.46 20.25 -8.12
N ARG A 122 3.43 21.16 -7.99
CA ARG A 122 4.01 21.85 -9.13
C ARG A 122 5.24 21.10 -9.64
N LEU A 123 5.17 20.65 -10.89
CA LEU A 123 6.28 19.98 -11.57
C LEU A 123 7.08 21.04 -12.35
N PRO A 124 8.32 21.36 -11.94
CA PRO A 124 9.16 22.32 -12.66
C PRO A 124 9.52 21.81 -14.06
N ALA A 125 9.58 22.70 -15.04
CA ALA A 125 10.01 22.38 -16.41
C ALA A 125 11.40 21.73 -16.47
N ALA A 126 12.29 22.12 -15.59
CA ALA A 126 13.67 21.59 -15.52
C ALA A 126 13.72 20.07 -15.25
N LEU A 127 12.64 19.49 -14.69
CA LEU A 127 12.55 18.06 -14.42
C LEU A 127 11.96 17.27 -15.59
N VAL A 128 11.40 17.93 -16.61
CA VAL A 128 10.75 17.31 -17.75
C VAL A 128 11.58 17.58 -19.01
N PRO A 129 12.32 16.60 -19.53
CA PRO A 129 13.03 16.74 -20.79
C PRO A 129 12.10 17.08 -21.96
N ARG A 130 12.63 17.36 -23.13
CA ARG A 130 11.82 17.51 -24.34
C ARG A 130 11.18 16.20 -24.72
N GLY A 131 9.91 16.24 -25.14
CA GLY A 131 9.16 15.08 -25.56
C GLY A 131 7.92 14.84 -24.71
N THR A 132 7.32 13.68 -24.92
CA THR A 132 6.15 13.23 -24.15
C THR A 132 6.59 12.31 -23.02
N HIS A 133 6.15 12.62 -21.82
CA HIS A 133 6.47 11.93 -20.59
C HIS A 133 5.18 11.51 -19.87
N HIS A 134 5.30 10.60 -18.92
CA HIS A 134 4.16 10.07 -18.17
C HIS A 134 4.30 10.37 -16.67
N VAL A 135 3.36 11.14 -16.15
CA VAL A 135 3.24 11.38 -14.71
C VAL A 135 2.28 10.36 -14.13
N THR A 136 2.77 9.55 -13.19
CA THR A 136 1.97 8.53 -12.52
C THR A 136 1.88 8.82 -11.03
N ALA A 137 0.66 8.78 -10.48
CA ALA A 137 0.41 8.81 -9.04
C ALA A 137 -0.06 7.43 -8.57
N ARG A 138 0.57 6.90 -7.51
CA ARG A 138 0.20 5.66 -6.81
C ARG A 138 -0.16 5.95 -5.37
N LEU A 139 -1.19 5.28 -4.87
CA LEU A 139 -1.61 5.44 -3.47
C LEU A 139 -1.00 4.36 -2.58
N TYR A 140 -0.43 4.77 -1.46
CA TYR A 140 0.18 3.91 -0.46
C TYR A 140 -0.48 4.12 0.90
N ALA A 141 -0.59 3.05 1.67
CA ALA A 141 -0.93 3.13 3.07
C ALA A 141 0.23 3.72 3.91
N ASP A 142 -0.03 4.04 5.16
CA ASP A 142 0.98 4.63 6.05
C ASP A 142 2.13 3.65 6.37
N ASP A 143 1.89 2.35 6.32
CA ASP A 143 2.91 1.29 6.44
C ASP A 143 3.72 1.04 5.16
N ARG A 144 3.53 1.89 4.14
CA ARG A 144 4.19 1.84 2.84
C ARG A 144 3.76 0.71 1.91
N THR A 145 2.73 -0.06 2.25
CA THR A 145 2.13 -0.98 1.29
C THR A 145 1.37 -0.21 0.21
N LEU A 146 1.41 -0.69 -1.02
CA LEU A 146 0.73 -0.09 -2.17
C LEU A 146 -0.73 -0.57 -2.21
N TRP A 147 -1.69 0.34 -2.18
CA TRP A 147 -3.09 -0.02 -2.34
C TRP A 147 -3.33 -0.71 -3.69
N ALA A 148 -4.04 -1.82 -3.66
CA ALA A 148 -4.36 -2.62 -4.83
C ALA A 148 -5.83 -3.07 -4.81
N VAL A 149 -6.37 -3.38 -5.98
CA VAL A 149 -7.68 -4.00 -6.17
C VAL A 149 -7.53 -5.14 -7.17
N HIS A 150 -7.88 -6.35 -6.77
CA HIS A 150 -7.66 -7.57 -7.57
C HIS A 150 -6.20 -7.71 -8.02
N GLY A 151 -5.25 -7.42 -7.11
CA GLY A 151 -3.82 -7.48 -7.37
C GLY A 151 -3.29 -6.36 -8.28
N LYS A 152 -4.12 -5.41 -8.69
CA LYS A 152 -3.71 -4.28 -9.53
C LYS A 152 -3.51 -3.02 -8.69
N PRO A 153 -2.41 -2.28 -8.87
CA PRO A 153 -2.13 -1.08 -8.09
C PRO A 153 -3.20 -0.01 -8.31
N VAL A 154 -3.51 0.71 -7.24
CA VAL A 154 -4.35 1.91 -7.31
C VAL A 154 -3.47 3.05 -7.80
N GLU A 155 -3.53 3.30 -9.10
CA GLU A 155 -2.73 4.32 -9.77
C GLU A 155 -3.50 5.04 -10.87
N SER A 156 -2.96 6.17 -11.29
CA SER A 156 -3.43 6.92 -12.46
C SER A 156 -2.24 7.59 -13.12
N THR A 157 -2.27 7.63 -14.46
CA THR A 157 -1.21 8.21 -15.28
C THR A 157 -1.79 9.26 -16.23
N ALA A 158 -1.09 10.37 -16.38
CA ALA A 158 -1.37 11.41 -17.36
C ALA A 158 -0.11 11.71 -18.17
N ALA A 159 -0.29 12.03 -19.46
CA ALA A 159 0.81 12.47 -20.30
C ALA A 159 1.11 13.95 -20.08
N VAL A 160 2.39 14.31 -20.16
CA VAL A 160 2.89 15.67 -20.19
C VAL A 160 3.83 15.82 -21.39
N THR A 161 3.64 16.85 -22.21
CA THR A 161 4.49 17.11 -23.37
C THR A 161 5.23 18.42 -23.18
N SER A 162 6.57 18.34 -23.19
CA SER A 162 7.45 19.48 -23.16
C SER A 162 7.92 19.81 -24.58
N SER A 163 7.43 20.92 -25.13
CA SER A 163 7.93 21.49 -26.38
C SER A 163 9.06 22.46 -26.02
N GLY A 164 10.25 22.28 -26.60
CA GLY A 164 11.43 23.09 -26.25
C GLY A 164 11.37 24.59 -26.59
N SER A 165 10.19 25.15 -26.84
CA SER A 165 9.99 26.53 -27.25
C SER A 165 9.86 27.53 -26.11
N GLU A 166 9.93 27.10 -24.86
CA GLU A 166 9.71 27.97 -23.68
C GLU A 166 11.00 28.52 -23.06
N ARG A 167 12.14 28.33 -23.68
CA ARG A 167 13.32 29.11 -23.30
C ARG A 167 13.32 30.41 -24.15
N ALA A 168 12.71 31.47 -23.62
CA ALA A 168 12.84 32.80 -24.20
C ALA A 168 14.32 33.10 -24.48
N PRO A 169 14.70 33.59 -25.68
CA PRO A 169 16.06 34.00 -25.92
C PRO A 169 16.39 35.15 -24.96
N GLY A 170 17.35 34.91 -24.10
CA GLY A 170 17.90 35.99 -23.24
C GLY A 170 18.22 37.19 -24.07
N PRO A 171 18.02 38.43 -23.57
CA PRO A 171 18.33 39.66 -24.31
C PRO A 171 19.77 39.62 -24.75
N GLY A 172 19.94 39.66 -26.08
CA GLY A 172 21.28 39.72 -26.70
C GLY A 172 22.07 40.87 -26.15
N ARG A 173 23.22 40.58 -25.59
CA ARG A 173 24.24 41.62 -25.31
C ARG A 173 24.66 42.24 -26.63
N ARG A 174 24.35 43.50 -26.78
CA ARG A 174 25.08 44.41 -27.72
C ARG A 174 26.26 44.99 -27.01
#